data_ec9c4f819ed6a890236d31246822010e
#
_entry.id   ec9c4f819ed6a890236d31246822010e
#
_cell.length_a   1.000
_cell.length_b   1.000
_cell.length_c   1.000
_cell.angle_alpha   90.00
_cell.angle_beta   90.00
_cell.angle_gamma   90.00
#
_symmetry.space_group_name_H-M   'P 1'
#
loop_
_entity.id
_entity.type
_entity.pdbx_description
1 polymer ?
#
loop_
_entity_poly.entity_id
_entity_poly.type
_entity_poly.pdbx_seq_one_letter_code
_entity_poly.pdbx_strand_id
1 'polypeptide(L)'
;TSYLKPEVIEQVVDFCQEQGWYLQSYSRDELWVPVHDEHAQRYEQEQKVEGHIVGWDGLREHTQEVCKLLTISEDGQETERRLAILNERFGADIVAMQSNARYGEIVNHGVSKAEGLRRLAERLGIAVADTMAIGDSYNDLPMLKAAGHSVAMGNAVPEVKAVCDYETGRCEEFGFAKAIYDLVLGGGTDE
;
A
#
# COMPACT_ATOMS: atom_id res chain seq x y z
N THR A 1 6.25 -14.58 3.19
CA THR A 1 5.76 -13.30 3.73
C THR A 1 6.94 -12.59 4.36
N SER A 2 7.08 -11.28 4.13
CA SER A 2 8.12 -10.45 4.77
C SER A 2 7.44 -9.63 5.85
N TYR A 3 7.75 -9.91 7.09
CA TYR A 3 7.23 -9.18 8.24
C TYR A 3 8.23 -8.11 8.69
N LEU A 4 7.75 -7.07 9.32
CA LEU A 4 8.57 -6.11 10.03
C LEU A 4 9.29 -6.81 11.21
N LYS A 5 10.51 -6.38 11.50
CA LYS A 5 11.26 -6.90 12.65
C LYS A 5 10.67 -6.33 13.95
N PRO A 6 10.56 -7.12 15.04
CA PRO A 6 10.01 -6.65 16.31
C PRO A 6 10.66 -5.37 16.82
N GLU A 7 11.98 -5.31 16.81
CA GLU A 7 12.75 -4.14 17.27
C GLU A 7 12.51 -2.88 16.44
N VAL A 8 12.17 -3.04 15.15
CA VAL A 8 11.84 -1.91 14.26
C VAL A 8 10.41 -1.43 14.54
N ILE A 9 9.48 -2.36 14.79
CA ILE A 9 8.10 -2.03 15.17
C ILE A 9 8.10 -1.19 16.44
N GLU A 10 8.80 -1.63 17.49
CA GLU A 10 8.91 -0.91 18.75
C GLU A 10 9.43 0.52 18.54
N GLN A 11 10.52 0.68 17.79
CA GLN A 11 11.11 1.99 17.49
C GLN A 11 10.17 2.90 16.71
N VAL A 12 9.43 2.38 15.73
CA VAL A 12 8.46 3.16 14.94
C VAL A 12 7.26 3.53 15.79
N VAL A 13 6.76 2.62 16.65
CA VAL A 13 5.66 2.88 17.58
C VAL A 13 6.04 3.99 18.57
N ASP A 14 7.22 3.90 19.19
CA ASP A 14 7.74 4.92 20.10
C ASP A 14 7.83 6.28 19.42
N PHE A 15 8.45 6.30 18.25
CA PHE A 15 8.62 7.54 17.50
C PHE A 15 7.27 8.18 17.13
N CYS A 16 6.33 7.41 16.61
CA CYS A 16 5.00 7.93 16.25
C CYS A 16 4.25 8.45 17.49
N GLN A 17 4.33 7.76 18.62
CA GLN A 17 3.73 8.20 19.87
C GLN A 17 4.35 9.51 20.37
N GLU A 18 5.69 9.64 20.35
CA GLU A 18 6.41 10.88 20.71
C GLU A 18 6.02 12.07 19.85
N GLN A 19 5.78 11.82 18.55
CA GLN A 19 5.34 12.86 17.60
C GLN A 19 3.84 13.17 17.69
N GLY A 20 3.06 12.43 18.48
CA GLY A 20 1.61 12.52 18.51
C GLY A 20 0.95 12.08 17.21
N TRP A 21 1.57 11.21 16.43
CA TRP A 21 1.02 10.69 15.17
C TRP A 21 0.20 9.43 15.44
N TYR A 22 -0.97 9.35 14.82
CA TYR A 22 -1.73 8.12 14.83
C TYR A 22 -0.97 7.01 14.11
N LEU A 23 -0.98 5.81 14.68
CA LEU A 23 -0.38 4.60 14.09
C LEU A 23 -1.25 3.39 14.40
N GLN A 24 -1.40 2.50 13.44
CA GLN A 24 -2.06 1.21 13.62
C GLN A 24 -1.23 0.09 12.99
N SER A 25 -1.47 -1.15 13.40
CA SER A 25 -0.71 -2.33 12.97
C SER A 25 -1.62 -3.37 12.33
N TYR A 26 -1.10 -4.05 11.33
CA TYR A 26 -1.72 -5.22 10.72
C TYR A 26 -0.89 -6.47 10.97
N SER A 27 -1.48 -7.42 11.69
CA SER A 27 -0.90 -8.72 11.99
C SER A 27 -1.94 -9.81 11.80
N ARG A 28 -1.61 -10.88 11.09
CA ARG A 28 -2.47 -12.06 10.86
C ARG A 28 -3.86 -11.72 10.32
N ASP A 29 -3.92 -10.75 9.40
CA ASP A 29 -5.16 -10.20 8.82
C ASP A 29 -6.08 -9.47 9.82
N GLU A 30 -5.59 -9.17 11.03
CA GLU A 30 -6.28 -8.39 12.05
C GLU A 30 -5.70 -6.98 12.17
N LEU A 31 -6.56 -6.04 12.54
CA LEU A 31 -6.23 -4.64 12.77
C LEU A 31 -6.03 -4.38 14.27
N TRP A 32 -4.92 -3.77 14.64
CA TRP A 32 -4.54 -3.41 16.01
C TRP A 32 -4.37 -1.91 16.12
N VAL A 33 -5.11 -1.27 17.03
CA VAL A 33 -5.16 0.19 17.18
C VAL A 33 -4.79 0.60 18.61
N PRO A 34 -4.06 1.73 18.77
CA PRO A 34 -3.68 2.19 20.10
C PRO A 34 -4.85 2.81 20.85
N VAL A 35 -5.73 3.51 20.15
CA VAL A 35 -6.90 4.21 20.67
C VAL A 35 -8.04 4.14 19.67
N HIS A 36 -9.27 4.19 20.15
CA HIS A 36 -10.46 4.23 19.28
C HIS A 36 -10.91 5.68 19.08
N ASP A 37 -10.05 6.49 18.47
CA ASP A 37 -10.31 7.87 18.13
C ASP A 37 -10.99 8.02 16.75
N GLU A 38 -11.11 9.25 16.26
CA GLU A 38 -11.73 9.53 14.96
C GLU A 38 -10.98 8.92 13.77
N HIS A 39 -9.65 8.72 13.89
CA HIS A 39 -8.86 8.07 12.84
C HIS A 39 -9.20 6.58 12.74
N ALA A 40 -9.22 5.88 13.89
CA ALA A 40 -9.61 4.48 13.96
C ALA A 40 -11.05 4.27 13.46
N GLN A 41 -12.00 5.01 14.01
CA GLN A 41 -13.43 4.90 13.67
C GLN A 41 -13.68 5.11 12.17
N ARG A 42 -13.08 6.15 11.60
CA ARG A 42 -13.21 6.44 10.18
C ARG A 42 -12.59 5.33 9.33
N TYR A 43 -11.39 4.87 9.68
CA TYR A 43 -10.71 3.80 8.95
C TYR A 43 -11.53 2.50 8.97
N GLU A 44 -12.05 2.09 10.13
CA GLU A 44 -12.92 0.93 10.28
C GLU A 44 -14.16 1.01 9.40
N GLN A 45 -14.81 2.18 9.33
CA GLN A 45 -15.98 2.40 8.48
C GLN A 45 -15.64 2.34 6.98
N GLU A 46 -14.54 2.98 6.57
CA GLU A 46 -14.09 3.01 5.17
C GLU A 46 -13.64 1.64 4.68
N GLN A 47 -12.91 0.89 5.52
CA GLN A 47 -12.35 -0.41 5.16
C GLN A 47 -13.25 -1.60 5.54
N LYS A 48 -14.33 -1.36 6.30
CA LYS A 48 -15.25 -2.40 6.82
C LYS A 48 -14.53 -3.47 7.63
N VAL A 49 -13.64 -3.03 8.50
CA VAL A 49 -12.87 -3.85 9.42
C VAL A 49 -13.14 -3.39 10.84
N GLU A 50 -12.88 -4.23 11.84
CA GLU A 50 -12.95 -3.90 13.25
C GLU A 50 -11.55 -4.02 13.86
N GLY A 51 -11.13 -3.01 14.63
CA GLY A 51 -9.80 -2.95 15.24
C GLY A 51 -9.81 -3.41 16.71
N HIS A 52 -8.79 -4.17 17.09
CA HIS A 52 -8.51 -4.51 18.49
C HIS A 52 -7.85 -3.32 19.17
N ILE A 53 -8.50 -2.75 20.19
CA ILE A 53 -7.97 -1.62 20.96
C ILE A 53 -7.01 -2.16 22.01
N VAL A 54 -5.71 -1.91 21.84
CA VAL A 54 -4.65 -2.50 22.68
C VAL A 54 -3.78 -1.47 23.40
N GLY A 55 -3.97 -0.18 23.14
CA GLY A 55 -3.08 0.86 23.66
C GLY A 55 -1.73 0.88 22.92
N TRP A 56 -0.92 1.89 23.23
CA TRP A 56 0.42 1.99 22.68
C TRP A 56 1.35 0.85 23.15
N ASP A 57 1.20 0.42 24.41
CA ASP A 57 1.95 -0.70 24.94
C ASP A 57 1.58 -2.02 24.24
N GLY A 58 0.29 -2.22 23.97
CA GLY A 58 -0.15 -3.36 23.19
C GLY A 58 0.39 -3.39 21.76
N LEU A 59 0.53 -2.24 21.09
CA LEU A 59 1.18 -2.19 19.77
C LEU A 59 2.67 -2.59 19.85
N ARG A 60 3.39 -2.27 20.93
CA ARG A 60 4.77 -2.71 21.18
C ARG A 60 4.88 -4.20 21.42
N GLU A 61 3.90 -4.78 22.08
CA GLU A 61 3.88 -6.21 22.41
C GLU A 61 3.43 -7.08 21.23
N HIS A 62 2.54 -6.57 20.36
CA HIS A 62 2.01 -7.27 19.18
C HIS A 62 2.93 -7.11 17.97
N THR A 63 4.13 -7.69 18.04
CA THR A 63 5.16 -7.58 16.99
C THR A 63 5.23 -8.80 16.08
N GLN A 64 4.48 -9.87 16.35
CA GLN A 64 4.55 -11.10 15.58
C GLN A 64 3.75 -11.00 14.29
N GLU A 65 4.39 -11.37 13.18
CA GLU A 65 3.76 -11.43 11.86
C GLU A 65 3.13 -10.10 11.40
N VAL A 66 3.68 -8.98 11.87
CA VAL A 66 3.26 -7.65 11.42
C VAL A 66 3.72 -7.43 9.98
N CYS A 67 2.77 -7.42 9.06
CA CYS A 67 3.05 -7.21 7.65
C CYS A 67 3.11 -5.72 7.28
N LYS A 68 2.43 -4.85 8.05
CA LYS A 68 2.30 -3.43 7.77
C LYS A 68 1.96 -2.65 9.04
N LEU A 69 2.58 -1.47 9.19
CA LEU A 69 2.06 -0.39 10.02
C LEU A 69 1.45 0.68 9.12
N LEU A 70 0.49 1.45 9.62
CA LEU A 70 -0.17 2.51 8.87
C LEU A 70 -0.36 3.74 9.75
N THR A 71 0.16 4.88 9.30
CA THR A 71 -0.12 6.19 9.91
C THR A 71 -1.21 6.90 9.14
N ILE A 72 -2.09 7.61 9.86
CA ILE A 72 -3.16 8.41 9.26
C ILE A 72 -2.89 9.87 9.60
N SER A 73 -3.00 10.74 8.60
CA SER A 73 -2.83 12.19 8.77
C SER A 73 -4.06 12.96 8.27
N GLU A 74 -4.04 14.27 8.42
CA GLU A 74 -5.16 15.12 8.03
C GLU A 74 -5.25 15.30 6.50
N ASP A 75 -4.10 15.40 5.84
CA ASP A 75 -4.00 15.65 4.41
C ASP A 75 -2.74 15.05 3.76
N GLY A 76 -2.63 15.19 2.42
CA GLY A 76 -1.54 14.64 1.65
C GLY A 76 -0.17 15.25 1.93
N GLN A 77 -0.08 16.53 2.27
CA GLN A 77 1.19 17.19 2.57
C GLN A 77 1.75 16.69 3.89
N GLU A 78 0.90 16.55 4.90
CA GLU A 78 1.30 16.00 6.19
C GLU A 78 1.69 14.52 6.05
N THR A 79 0.97 13.75 5.22
CA THR A 79 1.36 12.36 4.92
C THR A 79 2.76 12.32 4.31
N GLU A 80 3.02 13.08 3.26
CA GLU A 80 4.34 13.13 2.60
C GLU A 80 5.45 13.52 3.59
N ARG A 81 5.20 14.53 4.42
CA ARG A 81 6.16 14.98 5.44
C ARG A 81 6.48 13.87 6.44
N ARG A 82 5.47 13.16 6.96
CA ARG A 82 5.68 12.04 7.89
C ARG A 82 6.46 10.90 7.24
N LEU A 83 6.11 10.54 6.00
CA LEU A 83 6.79 9.48 5.27
C LEU A 83 8.26 9.82 4.96
N ALA A 84 8.56 11.07 4.63
CA ALA A 84 9.94 11.52 4.43
C ALA A 84 10.78 11.36 5.72
N ILE A 85 10.24 11.77 6.87
CA ILE A 85 10.89 11.63 8.17
C ILE A 85 11.08 10.14 8.55
N LEU A 86 10.06 9.30 8.34
CA LEU A 86 10.15 7.87 8.62
C LEU A 86 11.20 7.19 7.75
N ASN A 87 11.25 7.50 6.45
CA ASN A 87 12.26 6.97 5.54
C ASN A 87 13.68 7.47 5.86
N GLU A 88 13.83 8.73 6.26
CA GLU A 88 15.13 9.26 6.67
C GLU A 88 15.66 8.54 7.93
N ARG A 89 14.78 8.30 8.89
CA ARG A 89 15.16 7.72 10.18
C ARG A 89 15.31 6.20 10.17
N PHE A 90 14.42 5.51 9.47
CA PHE A 90 14.29 4.04 9.52
C PHE A 90 14.47 3.35 8.16
N GLY A 91 14.83 4.08 7.10
CA GLY A 91 14.85 3.58 5.73
C GLY A 91 15.83 2.42 5.46
N ALA A 92 16.73 2.11 6.40
CA ALA A 92 17.53 0.90 6.33
C ALA A 92 16.72 -0.39 6.56
N ASP A 93 15.61 -0.31 7.32
CA ASP A 93 14.79 -1.44 7.73
C ASP A 93 13.37 -1.40 7.19
N ILE A 94 12.86 -0.22 6.82
CA ILE A 94 11.50 -0.03 6.31
C ILE A 94 11.47 0.70 4.97
N VAL A 95 10.31 0.60 4.32
CA VAL A 95 9.87 1.55 3.30
C VAL A 95 8.54 2.15 3.75
N ALA A 96 8.50 3.48 3.85
CA ALA A 96 7.28 4.23 4.13
C ALA A 96 6.80 4.90 2.85
N MET A 97 5.57 4.60 2.41
CA MET A 97 5.00 5.05 1.15
C MET A 97 3.55 5.50 1.29
N GLN A 98 3.15 6.44 0.46
CA GLN A 98 1.77 6.90 0.42
C GLN A 98 0.89 5.94 -0.39
N SER A 99 -0.24 5.52 0.17
CA SER A 99 -1.25 4.72 -0.54
C SER A 99 -2.46 5.55 -0.96
N ASN A 100 -2.82 6.57 -0.20
CA ASN A 100 -3.75 7.63 -0.59
C ASN A 100 -3.38 8.95 0.10
N ALA A 101 -4.18 10.01 -0.11
CA ALA A 101 -3.85 11.34 0.43
C ALA A 101 -3.59 11.35 1.94
N ARG A 102 -4.25 10.48 2.74
CA ARG A 102 -4.18 10.48 4.21
C ARG A 102 -3.43 9.30 4.81
N TYR A 103 -3.11 8.28 4.01
CA TYR A 103 -2.57 7.00 4.50
C TYR A 103 -1.13 6.81 4.10
N GLY A 104 -0.26 6.70 5.11
CA GLY A 104 1.13 6.32 4.98
C GLY A 104 1.35 4.87 5.43
N GLU A 105 1.70 4.01 4.50
CA GLU A 105 2.01 2.60 4.76
C GLU A 105 3.48 2.42 5.04
N ILE A 106 3.79 1.66 6.10
CA ILE A 106 5.14 1.35 6.53
C ILE A 106 5.30 -0.17 6.47
N VAL A 107 6.19 -0.64 5.62
CA VAL A 107 6.43 -2.06 5.36
C VAL A 107 7.92 -2.40 5.51
N ASN A 108 8.24 -3.68 5.62
CA ASN A 108 9.63 -4.13 5.66
C ASN A 108 10.40 -3.67 4.41
N HIS A 109 11.67 -3.32 4.58
CA HIS A 109 12.55 -2.97 3.45
C HIS A 109 12.57 -4.08 2.39
N GLY A 110 12.48 -3.70 1.11
CA GLY A 110 12.41 -4.64 -0.01
C GLY A 110 11.01 -5.19 -0.29
N VAL A 111 9.99 -4.83 0.51
CA VAL A 111 8.59 -5.14 0.18
C VAL A 111 8.03 -4.05 -0.73
N SER A 112 7.50 -4.47 -1.86
CA SER A 112 6.76 -3.59 -2.78
C SER A 112 5.80 -4.43 -3.61
N LYS A 113 4.83 -3.78 -4.27
CA LYS A 113 3.95 -4.45 -5.24
C LYS A 113 4.75 -5.06 -6.40
N ALA A 114 5.88 -4.43 -6.79
CA ALA A 114 6.79 -4.98 -7.80
C ALA A 114 7.45 -6.30 -7.37
N GLU A 115 7.89 -6.38 -6.13
CA GLU A 115 8.46 -7.61 -5.59
C GLU A 115 7.40 -8.70 -5.47
N GLY A 116 6.17 -8.33 -5.09
CA GLY A 116 5.02 -9.23 -5.11
C GLY A 116 4.76 -9.80 -6.51
N LEU A 117 4.75 -8.95 -7.54
CA LEU A 117 4.60 -9.35 -8.93
C LEU A 117 5.70 -10.33 -9.37
N ARG A 118 6.97 -9.98 -9.10
CA ARG A 118 8.11 -10.85 -9.49
C ARG A 118 8.04 -12.23 -8.86
N ARG A 119 7.78 -12.29 -7.54
CA ARG A 119 7.66 -13.56 -6.81
C ARG A 119 6.47 -14.40 -7.29
N LEU A 120 5.35 -13.76 -7.62
CA LEU A 120 4.19 -14.46 -8.15
C LEU A 120 4.48 -15.02 -9.54
N ALA A 121 5.07 -14.22 -10.44
CA ALA A 121 5.47 -14.63 -11.77
C ALA A 121 6.46 -15.80 -11.73
N GLU A 122 7.50 -15.70 -10.90
CA GLU A 122 8.47 -16.78 -10.68
C GLU A 122 7.80 -18.07 -10.19
N ARG A 123 6.92 -17.98 -9.20
CA ARG A 123 6.19 -19.14 -8.66
C ARG A 123 5.30 -19.82 -9.69
N LEU A 124 4.74 -19.04 -10.62
CA LEU A 124 3.89 -19.56 -11.71
C LEU A 124 4.68 -19.95 -12.95
N GLY A 125 5.99 -19.73 -12.98
CA GLY A 125 6.83 -19.99 -14.15
C GLY A 125 6.55 -19.05 -15.32
N ILE A 126 6.06 -17.84 -15.04
CA ILE A 126 5.71 -16.80 -16.04
C ILE A 126 6.85 -15.78 -16.08
N ALA A 127 7.29 -15.38 -17.28
CA ALA A 127 8.23 -14.28 -17.40
C ALA A 127 7.56 -12.95 -16.98
N VAL A 128 8.28 -12.09 -16.27
CA VAL A 128 7.74 -10.79 -15.85
C VAL A 128 7.31 -9.94 -17.07
N ALA A 129 7.98 -10.11 -18.20
CA ALA A 129 7.63 -9.48 -19.48
C ALA A 129 6.25 -9.90 -20.01
N ASP A 130 5.73 -11.05 -19.58
CA ASP A 130 4.41 -11.57 -19.97
C ASP A 130 3.32 -11.23 -18.92
N THR A 131 3.62 -10.34 -17.97
CA THR A 131 2.66 -9.90 -16.96
C THR A 131 2.03 -8.57 -17.33
N MET A 132 0.79 -8.37 -16.92
CA MET A 132 0.12 -7.07 -16.97
C MET A 132 -0.15 -6.56 -15.56
N ALA A 133 0.13 -5.28 -15.30
CA ALA A 133 -0.18 -4.60 -14.06
C ALA A 133 -1.14 -3.45 -14.30
N ILE A 134 -2.12 -3.28 -13.41
CA ILE A 134 -3.08 -2.17 -13.44
C ILE A 134 -2.98 -1.43 -12.11
N GLY A 135 -2.93 -0.10 -12.14
CA GLY A 135 -2.79 0.69 -10.92
C GLY A 135 -3.22 2.14 -11.07
N ASP A 136 -3.29 2.86 -9.95
CA ASP A 136 -3.76 4.24 -9.91
C ASP A 136 -2.98 5.16 -8.97
N SER A 137 -2.15 4.64 -8.07
CA SER A 137 -1.50 5.40 -7.01
C SER A 137 0.02 5.23 -6.96
N TYR A 138 0.69 6.03 -6.15
CA TYR A 138 2.16 6.05 -6.03
C TYR A 138 2.76 4.70 -5.63
N ASN A 139 2.08 3.93 -4.78
CA ASN A 139 2.53 2.59 -4.37
C ASN A 139 2.44 1.54 -5.49
N ASP A 140 1.76 1.85 -6.61
CA ASP A 140 1.69 1.01 -7.80
C ASP A 140 2.84 1.26 -8.79
N LEU A 141 3.46 2.45 -8.76
CA LEU A 141 4.51 2.84 -9.69
C LEU A 141 5.63 1.79 -9.86
N PRO A 142 6.18 1.20 -8.78
CA PRO A 142 7.20 0.17 -8.94
C PRO A 142 6.71 -1.08 -9.68
N MET A 143 5.45 -1.49 -9.44
CA MET A 143 4.83 -2.64 -10.10
C MET A 143 4.54 -2.36 -11.56
N LEU A 144 3.98 -1.20 -11.88
CA LEU A 144 3.69 -0.77 -13.24
C LEU A 144 4.96 -0.68 -14.09
N LYS A 145 6.06 -0.17 -13.53
CA LYS A 145 7.36 -0.13 -14.21
C LYS A 145 8.03 -1.49 -14.37
N ALA A 146 7.68 -2.48 -13.55
CA ALA A 146 8.28 -3.81 -13.58
C ALA A 146 7.53 -4.77 -14.50
N ALA A 147 6.25 -4.62 -14.68
CA ALA A 147 5.40 -5.47 -15.52
C ALA A 147 5.77 -5.33 -17.01
N GLY A 148 5.49 -6.35 -17.79
CA GLY A 148 5.66 -6.31 -19.23
C GLY A 148 4.64 -5.40 -19.94
N HIS A 149 3.45 -5.27 -19.34
CA HIS A 149 2.39 -4.37 -19.80
C HIS A 149 1.83 -3.60 -18.61
N SER A 150 1.73 -2.29 -18.74
CA SER A 150 1.27 -1.40 -17.66
C SER A 150 0.03 -0.61 -18.07
N VAL A 151 -0.96 -0.57 -17.18
CA VAL A 151 -2.24 0.10 -17.42
C VAL A 151 -2.55 1.07 -16.29
N ALA A 152 -2.74 2.33 -16.61
CA ALA A 152 -3.22 3.34 -15.68
C ALA A 152 -4.75 3.33 -15.63
N MET A 153 -5.32 3.35 -14.43
CA MET A 153 -6.75 3.62 -14.25
C MET A 153 -7.07 5.06 -14.65
N GLY A 154 -8.26 5.33 -15.15
CA GLY A 154 -8.70 6.67 -15.55
C GLY A 154 -8.70 7.69 -14.40
N ASN A 155 -8.83 7.22 -13.14
CA ASN A 155 -8.69 8.03 -11.93
C ASN A 155 -7.26 8.07 -11.37
N ALA A 156 -6.27 7.52 -12.08
CA ALA A 156 -4.88 7.47 -11.60
C ALA A 156 -4.26 8.87 -11.48
N VAL A 157 -3.29 8.98 -10.57
CA VAL A 157 -2.47 10.18 -10.43
C VAL A 157 -1.64 10.43 -11.70
N PRO A 158 -1.31 11.69 -12.02
CA PRO A 158 -0.60 12.03 -13.27
C PRO A 158 0.71 11.24 -13.46
N GLU A 159 1.45 10.98 -12.39
CA GLU A 159 2.72 10.26 -12.40
C GLU A 159 2.56 8.80 -12.81
N VAL A 160 1.45 8.17 -12.47
CA VAL A 160 1.10 6.80 -12.91
C VAL A 160 0.75 6.81 -14.39
N LYS A 161 -0.10 7.74 -14.84
CA LYS A 161 -0.45 7.87 -16.26
C LYS A 161 0.77 8.12 -17.15
N ALA A 162 1.74 8.87 -16.64
CA ALA A 162 2.96 9.21 -17.39
C ALA A 162 3.90 8.03 -17.67
N VAL A 163 3.78 6.92 -16.92
CA VAL A 163 4.69 5.76 -17.02
C VAL A 163 4.02 4.51 -17.59
N CYS A 164 2.71 4.51 -17.78
CA CYS A 164 1.97 3.35 -18.27
C CYS A 164 1.89 3.32 -19.80
N ASP A 165 1.84 2.09 -20.34
CA ASP A 165 1.68 1.84 -21.79
C ASP A 165 0.25 2.16 -22.26
N TYR A 166 -0.74 1.95 -21.38
CA TYR A 166 -2.17 2.09 -21.67
C TYR A 166 -2.88 2.86 -20.56
N GLU A 167 -3.99 3.49 -20.90
CA GLU A 167 -4.96 4.07 -19.97
C GLU A 167 -6.33 3.43 -20.20
N THR A 168 -7.02 3.06 -19.11
CA THR A 168 -8.38 2.51 -19.15
C THR A 168 -9.39 3.50 -18.55
N GLY A 169 -10.66 3.09 -18.42
CA GLY A 169 -11.71 3.89 -17.77
C GLY A 169 -11.46 4.08 -16.27
N ARG A 170 -12.27 4.93 -15.67
CA ARG A 170 -12.26 5.17 -14.22
C ARG A 170 -12.78 3.95 -13.45
N CYS A 171 -12.54 3.88 -12.16
CA CYS A 171 -13.02 2.80 -11.30
C CYS A 171 -14.56 2.67 -11.37
N GLU A 172 -15.26 3.80 -11.31
CA GLU A 172 -16.72 3.89 -11.38
C GLU A 172 -17.29 3.47 -12.76
N GLU A 173 -16.46 3.44 -13.79
CA GLU A 173 -16.77 3.06 -15.17
C GLU A 173 -16.30 1.65 -15.52
N PHE A 174 -16.07 0.82 -14.51
CA PHE A 174 -15.54 -0.54 -14.67
C PHE A 174 -14.19 -0.62 -15.42
N GLY A 175 -13.35 0.39 -15.29
CA GLY A 175 -12.06 0.50 -16.00
C GLY A 175 -11.17 -0.73 -15.88
N PHE A 176 -11.13 -1.39 -14.71
CA PHE A 176 -10.38 -2.64 -14.54
C PHE A 176 -10.90 -3.75 -15.46
N ALA A 177 -12.21 -3.99 -15.46
CA ALA A 177 -12.82 -5.01 -16.32
C ALA A 177 -12.59 -4.69 -17.80
N LYS A 178 -12.73 -3.42 -18.18
CA LYS A 178 -12.47 -2.95 -19.55
C LYS A 178 -11.04 -3.25 -19.98
N ALA A 179 -10.02 -2.97 -19.13
CA ALA A 179 -8.64 -3.28 -19.45
C ALA A 179 -8.43 -4.78 -19.70
N ILE A 180 -9.03 -5.65 -18.90
CA ILE A 180 -8.96 -7.11 -19.09
C ILE A 180 -9.61 -7.53 -20.42
N TYR A 181 -10.79 -7.00 -20.73
CA TYR A 181 -11.47 -7.32 -21.98
C TYR A 181 -10.68 -6.87 -23.21
N ASP A 182 -10.23 -5.61 -23.20
CA ASP A 182 -9.62 -4.99 -24.38
C ASP A 182 -8.19 -5.53 -24.64
N LEU A 183 -7.41 -5.79 -23.57
CA LEU A 183 -5.98 -6.09 -23.69
C LEU A 183 -5.63 -7.58 -23.49
N VAL A 184 -6.48 -8.35 -22.82
CA VAL A 184 -6.17 -9.76 -22.51
C VAL A 184 -7.09 -10.73 -23.24
N LEU A 185 -8.39 -10.45 -23.24
CA LEU A 185 -9.39 -11.36 -23.82
C LEU A 185 -9.66 -11.11 -25.31
N GLY A 186 -8.95 -10.15 -25.92
CA GLY A 186 -9.13 -9.80 -27.31
C GLY A 186 -10.55 -9.28 -27.55
N GLY A 187 -10.91 -8.18 -26.84
CA GLY A 187 -12.22 -7.56 -26.93
C GLY A 187 -12.61 -7.38 -28.38
N GLY A 188 -13.50 -8.20 -28.82
CA GLY A 188 -13.99 -8.20 -30.19
C GLY A 188 -14.59 -6.83 -30.46
N THR A 189 -13.99 -6.12 -31.38
CA THR A 189 -14.70 -5.15 -32.20
C THR A 189 -15.69 -5.95 -33.06
N ASP A 190 -16.76 -6.45 -32.41
CA ASP A 190 -17.95 -6.82 -33.14
C ASP A 190 -18.74 -5.52 -33.31
N GLU A 191 -18.87 -5.13 -34.54
CA GLU A 191 -19.54 -4.00 -35.14
C GLU A 191 -20.99 -3.79 -34.61
#